data_32b5928b636bc5a74cf106a2c67ef2b3
#
_entry.id   32b5928b636bc5a74cf106a2c67ef2b3
#
_cell.length_a   1.000
_cell.length_b   1.000
_cell.length_c   1.000
_cell.angle_alpha   90.00
_cell.angle_beta   90.00
_cell.angle_gamma   90.00
#
_symmetry.space_group_name_H-M   'P 1'
#
loop_
_entity.id
_entity.type
_entity.pdbx_description
1 polymer ?
#
loop_
_entity_poly.entity_id
_entity_poly.type
_entity_poly.pdbx_seq_one_letter_code
_entity_poly.pdbx_strand_id
1 'polypeptide(L)'
;MLKYTESIYLGKIDQLTGYISMLNEHMEQLEKYKNELKIFWDDVEGERLADSLQMAVTSTRNQLYYLRKQLMFYQKMVHEYQGASADVQQKIESVFQTMSNIGDVVSLAGM
;
A
#
# COMPACT_ATOMS: atom_id res chain seq x y z
N MET A 1 -7.16 10.95 24.83
CA MET A 1 -7.96 10.50 23.68
C MET A 1 -7.47 11.10 22.38
N LEU A 2 -7.28 12.43 22.28
CA LEU A 2 -6.79 13.07 21.05
C LEU A 2 -5.41 12.56 20.65
N LYS A 3 -4.47 12.44 21.60
CA LYS A 3 -3.13 11.90 21.35
C LYS A 3 -3.15 10.42 20.95
N TYR A 4 -4.09 9.66 21.45
CA TYR A 4 -4.23 8.24 21.12
C TYR A 4 -4.61 8.06 19.65
N THR A 5 -5.59 8.83 19.17
CA THR A 5 -6.03 8.77 17.77
C THR A 5 -4.91 9.19 16.82
N GLU A 6 -4.19 10.27 17.14
CA GLU A 6 -3.03 10.70 16.35
C GLU A 6 -1.95 9.61 16.30
N SER A 7 -1.68 8.95 17.42
CA SER A 7 -0.73 7.85 17.50
C SER A 7 -1.13 6.68 16.59
N ILE A 8 -2.42 6.35 16.54
CA ILE A 8 -2.95 5.30 15.65
C ILE A 8 -2.72 5.66 14.19
N TYR A 9 -3.03 6.89 13.78
CA TYR A 9 -2.79 7.35 12.40
C TYR A 9 -1.31 7.29 12.04
N LEU A 10 -0.44 7.79 12.92
CA LEU A 10 1.01 7.77 12.70
C LEU A 10 1.54 6.34 12.61
N GLY A 11 1.03 5.44 13.44
CA GLY A 11 1.38 4.02 13.38
C GLY A 11 0.98 3.39 12.05
N LYS A 12 -0.21 3.70 11.54
CA LYS A 12 -0.67 3.23 10.23
C LYS A 12 0.18 3.79 9.08
N ILE A 13 0.57 5.06 9.16
CA ILE A 13 1.45 5.69 8.18
C ILE A 13 2.80 4.97 8.15
N ASP A 14 3.39 4.68 9.31
CA ASP A 14 4.66 3.96 9.39
C ASP A 14 4.55 2.55 8.79
N GLN A 15 3.50 1.81 9.12
CA GLN A 15 3.25 0.48 8.58
C GLN A 15 3.11 0.50 7.06
N LEU A 16 2.32 1.45 6.54
CA LEU A 16 2.11 1.58 5.10
C LEU A 16 3.40 1.96 4.38
N THR A 17 4.17 2.89 4.94
CA THR A 17 5.45 3.31 4.38
C THR A 17 6.42 2.15 4.27
N GLY A 18 6.54 1.35 5.34
CA GLY A 18 7.40 0.16 5.35
C GLY A 18 6.94 -0.89 4.34
N TYR A 19 5.63 -1.13 4.26
CA TYR A 19 5.06 -2.11 3.35
C TYR A 19 5.24 -1.70 1.88
N ILE A 20 5.02 -0.42 1.58
CA ILE A 20 5.23 0.14 0.25
C ILE A 20 6.70 -0.02 -0.17
N SER A 21 7.64 0.25 0.73
CA SER A 21 9.06 0.08 0.47
C SER A 21 9.40 -1.37 0.13
N MET A 22 8.88 -2.33 0.90
CA MET A 22 9.08 -3.76 0.64
C MET A 22 8.53 -4.18 -0.72
N LEU A 23 7.33 -3.73 -1.06
CA LEU A 23 6.70 -4.08 -2.34
C LEU A 23 7.44 -3.44 -3.53
N ASN A 24 7.96 -2.23 -3.37
CA ASN A 24 8.79 -1.60 -4.40
C ASN A 24 10.04 -2.42 -4.68
N GLU A 25 10.74 -2.86 -3.64
CA GLU A 25 11.92 -3.71 -3.80
C GLU A 25 11.58 -5.03 -4.47
N HIS A 26 10.47 -5.63 -4.04
CA HIS A 26 9.99 -6.88 -4.63
C HIS A 26 9.67 -6.72 -6.13
N MET A 27 9.01 -5.64 -6.49
CA MET A 27 8.68 -5.33 -7.88
C MET A 27 9.94 -5.14 -8.72
N GLU A 28 10.94 -4.42 -8.21
CA GLU A 28 12.22 -4.22 -8.88
C GLU A 28 12.94 -5.54 -9.13
N GLN A 29 12.92 -6.44 -8.15
CA GLN A 29 13.50 -7.78 -8.29
C GLN A 29 12.77 -8.59 -9.36
N LEU A 30 11.45 -8.55 -9.39
CA LEU A 30 10.66 -9.24 -10.40
C LEU A 30 10.98 -8.72 -11.81
N GLU A 31 11.11 -7.42 -11.98
CA GLU A 31 11.49 -6.82 -13.25
C GLU A 31 12.90 -7.25 -13.68
N LYS A 32 13.82 -7.30 -12.73
CA LYS A 32 15.19 -7.77 -12.97
C LYS A 32 15.19 -9.21 -13.47
N TYR A 33 14.48 -10.10 -12.77
CA TYR A 33 14.38 -11.52 -13.17
C TYR A 33 13.74 -11.68 -14.54
N LYS A 34 12.69 -10.90 -14.82
CA LYS A 34 12.04 -10.91 -16.13
C LYS A 34 13.02 -10.53 -17.25
N ASN A 35 13.81 -9.49 -17.03
CA ASN A 35 14.80 -9.05 -18.00
C ASN A 35 15.92 -10.07 -18.19
N GLU A 36 16.38 -10.71 -17.12
CA GLU A 36 17.36 -11.79 -17.18
C GLU A 36 16.83 -12.99 -17.97
N LEU A 37 15.59 -13.37 -17.77
CA LEU A 37 14.97 -14.47 -18.53
C LEU A 37 14.94 -14.18 -20.02
N LYS A 38 14.64 -12.96 -20.43
CA LYS A 38 14.63 -12.56 -21.83
C LYS A 38 16.02 -12.67 -22.48
N ILE A 39 17.08 -12.44 -21.70
CA ILE A 39 18.46 -12.50 -22.19
C ILE A 39 18.96 -13.94 -22.25
N PHE A 40 18.70 -14.74 -21.21
CA PHE A 40 19.30 -16.05 -21.04
C PHE A 40 18.42 -17.22 -21.49
N TRP A 41 17.14 -17.00 -21.66
CA TRP A 41 16.19 -18.06 -22.02
C TRP A 41 15.28 -17.56 -23.14
N ASP A 42 15.75 -17.68 -24.35
CA ASP A 42 15.10 -17.18 -25.55
C ASP A 42 14.33 -18.28 -26.27
N ASP A 43 13.35 -18.88 -25.58
CA ASP A 43 12.43 -19.85 -26.16
C ASP A 43 11.00 -19.61 -25.66
N VAL A 44 10.06 -20.45 -26.09
CA VAL A 44 8.63 -20.31 -25.74
C VAL A 44 8.40 -20.41 -24.24
N GLU A 45 9.12 -21.26 -23.52
CA GLU A 45 8.98 -21.38 -22.07
C GLU A 45 9.53 -20.17 -21.35
N GLY A 46 10.67 -19.63 -21.81
CA GLY A 46 11.24 -18.40 -21.30
C GLY A 46 10.28 -17.24 -21.48
N GLU A 47 9.60 -17.13 -22.63
CA GLU A 47 8.58 -16.11 -22.86
C GLU A 47 7.38 -16.27 -21.91
N ARG A 48 6.92 -17.49 -21.69
CA ARG A 48 5.82 -17.75 -20.74
C ARG A 48 6.17 -17.35 -19.33
N LEU A 49 7.39 -17.64 -18.88
CA LEU A 49 7.88 -17.25 -17.56
C LEU A 49 7.99 -15.74 -17.46
N ALA A 50 8.51 -15.08 -18.51
CA ALA A 50 8.60 -13.62 -18.55
C ALA A 50 7.22 -12.97 -18.48
N ASP A 51 6.23 -13.53 -19.19
CA ASP A 51 4.86 -13.05 -19.15
C ASP A 51 4.24 -13.22 -17.75
N SER A 52 4.48 -14.36 -17.10
CA SER A 52 4.04 -14.60 -15.72
C SER A 52 4.65 -13.60 -14.75
N LEU A 53 5.95 -13.31 -14.90
CA LEU A 53 6.62 -12.29 -14.09
C LEU A 53 6.06 -10.90 -14.38
N GLN A 54 5.74 -10.60 -15.64
CA GLN A 54 5.11 -9.33 -15.98
C GLN A 54 3.75 -9.19 -15.32
N MET A 55 2.96 -10.24 -15.26
CA MET A 55 1.68 -10.23 -14.55
C MET A 55 1.88 -9.96 -13.06
N ALA A 56 2.89 -10.57 -12.45
CA ALA A 56 3.23 -10.32 -11.04
C ALA A 56 3.68 -8.87 -10.82
N VAL A 57 4.47 -8.31 -11.72
CA VAL A 57 4.88 -6.89 -11.67
C VAL A 57 3.66 -5.98 -11.75
N THR A 58 2.76 -6.24 -12.68
CA THR A 58 1.54 -5.44 -12.85
C THR A 58 0.65 -5.51 -11.62
N SER A 59 0.46 -6.70 -11.06
CA SER A 59 -0.32 -6.90 -9.83
C SER A 59 0.29 -6.13 -8.66
N THR A 60 1.60 -6.22 -8.48
CA THR A 60 2.32 -5.51 -7.42
C THR A 60 2.21 -4.00 -7.60
N ARG A 61 2.33 -3.52 -8.84
CA ARG A 61 2.17 -2.09 -9.15
C ARG A 61 0.77 -1.58 -8.79
N ASN A 62 -0.27 -2.38 -9.07
CA ASN A 62 -1.64 -2.04 -8.70
C ASN A 62 -1.82 -1.99 -7.17
N GLN A 63 -1.24 -2.94 -6.45
CA GLN A 63 -1.25 -2.93 -4.98
C GLN A 63 -0.56 -1.68 -4.43
N LEU A 64 0.59 -1.31 -4.99
CA LEU A 64 1.32 -0.10 -4.60
C LEU A 64 0.49 1.16 -4.83
N TYR A 65 -0.23 1.22 -5.93
CA TYR A 65 -1.11 2.35 -6.24
C TYR A 65 -2.17 2.54 -5.14
N TYR A 66 -2.84 1.47 -4.74
CA TYR A 66 -3.85 1.54 -3.69
C TYR A 66 -3.25 1.85 -2.31
N LEU A 67 -2.11 1.27 -1.99
CA LEU A 67 -1.42 1.55 -0.73
C LEU A 67 -0.96 2.99 -0.64
N ARG A 68 -0.45 3.56 -1.73
CA ARG A 68 -0.06 4.97 -1.77
C ARG A 68 -1.26 5.89 -1.60
N LYS A 69 -2.41 5.53 -2.18
CA LYS A 69 -3.66 6.29 -1.96
C LYS A 69 -4.09 6.25 -0.50
N GLN A 70 -4.01 5.10 0.14
CA GLN A 70 -4.30 4.98 1.57
C GLN A 70 -3.35 5.81 2.40
N LEU A 71 -2.05 5.75 2.09
CA LEU A 71 -1.04 6.54 2.77
C LEU A 71 -1.35 8.03 2.68
N MET A 72 -1.64 8.53 1.49
CA MET A 72 -2.00 9.93 1.28
C MET A 72 -3.25 10.32 2.08
N PHE A 73 -4.24 9.43 2.13
CA PHE A 73 -5.45 9.65 2.91
C PHE A 73 -5.13 9.81 4.40
N TYR A 74 -4.35 8.89 4.96
CA TYR A 74 -3.97 8.97 6.38
C TYR A 74 -3.13 10.22 6.68
N GLN A 75 -2.21 10.57 5.81
CA GLN A 75 -1.41 11.79 5.96
C GLN A 75 -2.28 13.04 5.97
N LYS A 76 -3.25 13.10 5.07
CA LYS A 76 -4.21 14.20 5.01
C LYS A 76 -5.06 14.26 6.27
N MET A 77 -5.54 13.11 6.75
CA MET A 77 -6.35 13.04 7.98
C MET A 77 -5.57 13.50 9.20
N VAL A 78 -4.31 13.12 9.32
CA VAL A 78 -3.45 13.60 10.41
C VAL A 78 -3.29 15.10 10.34
N HIS A 79 -3.04 15.65 9.16
CA HIS A 79 -2.88 17.09 8.97
C HIS A 79 -4.15 17.86 9.37
N GLU A 80 -5.31 17.40 8.90
CA GLU A 80 -6.60 18.02 9.24
C GLU A 80 -6.92 17.88 10.73
N TYR A 81 -6.61 16.72 11.31
CA TYR A 81 -6.84 16.45 12.73
C TYR A 81 -6.03 17.40 13.61
N GLN A 82 -4.77 17.61 13.31
CA GLN A 82 -3.88 18.48 14.08
C GLN A 82 -4.35 19.94 14.11
N GLY A 83 -4.97 20.40 13.01
CA GLY A 83 -5.47 21.77 12.92
C GLY A 83 -6.93 21.96 13.29
N ALA A 84 -7.64 20.91 13.69
CA ALA A 84 -9.10 20.92 13.84
C ALA A 84 -9.54 21.22 15.28
N SER A 85 -10.79 21.69 15.42
CA SER A 85 -11.47 21.80 16.71
C SER A 85 -11.82 20.40 17.25
N ALA A 86 -12.14 20.34 18.56
CA ALA A 86 -12.50 19.08 19.22
C ALA A 86 -13.70 18.37 18.54
N ASP A 87 -14.70 19.12 18.11
CA ASP A 87 -15.87 18.53 17.44
C ASP A 87 -15.52 17.91 16.09
N VAL A 88 -14.70 18.60 15.32
CA VAL A 88 -14.22 18.10 14.01
C VAL A 88 -13.31 16.91 14.23
N GLN A 89 -12.48 16.91 15.25
CA GLN A 89 -11.62 15.78 15.60
C GLN A 89 -12.45 14.51 15.89
N GLN A 90 -13.57 14.64 16.61
CA GLN A 90 -14.46 13.51 16.86
C GLN A 90 -15.06 12.94 15.57
N LYS A 91 -15.44 13.81 14.64
CA LYS A 91 -15.97 13.37 13.35
C LYS A 91 -14.91 12.63 12.55
N ILE A 92 -13.67 13.10 12.57
CA ILE A 92 -12.53 12.43 11.93
C ILE A 92 -12.29 11.07 12.56
N GLU A 93 -12.35 10.96 13.89
CA GLU A 93 -12.24 9.67 14.58
C GLU A 93 -13.29 8.66 14.12
N SER A 94 -14.55 9.10 13.98
CA SER A 94 -15.63 8.23 13.50
C SER A 94 -15.36 7.72 12.08
N VAL A 95 -14.91 8.61 11.20
CA VAL A 95 -14.54 8.22 9.82
C VAL A 95 -13.38 7.24 9.84
N PHE A 96 -12.35 7.49 10.66
CA PHE A 96 -11.22 6.60 10.80
C PHE A 96 -11.61 5.20 11.27
N GLN A 97 -12.48 5.11 12.27
CA GLN A 97 -12.98 3.81 12.76
C GLN A 97 -13.67 3.03 11.64
N THR A 98 -14.53 3.69 10.87
CA THR A 98 -15.22 3.07 9.75
C THR A 98 -14.24 2.61 8.67
N MET A 99 -13.29 3.46 8.29
CA MET A 99 -12.29 3.14 7.27
C MET A 99 -11.33 2.04 7.72
N SER A 100 -10.96 2.02 8.99
CA SER A 100 -10.10 0.98 9.55
C SER A 100 -10.75 -0.39 9.45
N ASN A 101 -12.05 -0.50 9.76
CA ASN A 101 -12.80 -1.75 9.64
C ASN A 101 -12.88 -2.22 8.19
N ILE A 102 -13.15 -1.30 7.26
CA ILE A 102 -13.20 -1.61 5.83
C ILE A 102 -11.80 -1.99 5.31
N GLY A 103 -10.78 -1.26 5.72
CA GLY A 103 -9.39 -1.51 5.33
C GLY A 103 -8.91 -2.89 5.74
N ASP A 104 -9.25 -3.34 6.95
CA ASP A 104 -8.90 -4.67 7.44
C ASP A 104 -9.55 -5.76 6.59
N VAL A 105 -10.82 -5.59 6.23
CA VAL A 105 -11.55 -6.53 5.36
C VAL A 105 -10.91 -6.59 3.97
N VAL A 106 -10.58 -5.45 3.39
CA VAL A 106 -9.95 -5.37 2.06
C VAL A 106 -8.57 -6.01 2.09
N SER A 107 -7.78 -5.77 3.14
CA SER A 107 -6.46 -6.39 3.29
C SER A 107 -6.55 -7.91 3.37
N LEU A 108 -7.50 -8.43 4.11
CA LEU A 108 -7.73 -9.88 4.22
C LEU A 108 -8.19 -10.48 2.89
N ALA A 109 -9.03 -9.77 2.15
CA ALA A 109 -9.52 -10.22 0.84
C ALA A 109 -8.43 -10.15 -0.23
N GLY A 110 -7.46 -9.25 -0.09
CA GLY A 110 -6.36 -9.08 -1.04
C GLY A 110 -5.19 -10.03 -0.82
N MET A 111 -5.22 -10.75 0.26
CA MET A 111 -4.19 -11.75 0.57
C MET A 111 -4.61 -13.15 0.11
#